data_ae4b0651680447e3d09dce76d37caf03
#
_entry.id   ae4b0651680447e3d09dce76d37caf03
#
_cell.length_a   1.000
_cell.length_b   1.000
_cell.length_c   1.000
_cell.angle_alpha   90.00
_cell.angle_beta   90.00
_cell.angle_gamma   90.00
#
_symmetry.space_group_name_H-M   'P 1'
#
loop_
_entity.id
_entity.type
_entity.pdbx_description
1 polymer ?
#
loop_
_entity_poly.entity_id
_entity_poly.type
_entity_poly.pdbx_seq_one_letter_code
_entity_poly.pdbx_strand_id
1 'polypeptide(L)'
;MPTIGEFQKLMKMMYIHRDVERGPHRTMLWFVSEVGEFVDALVKNNRASMEDEAADVLAWLCSICNLLEVDLEQVAIRKYQKCPLCKSLPCRCAREP
;
A
#
# COMPACT_ATOMS: atom_id res chain seq x y z
N MET A 1 -6.03 8.27 -16.97
CA MET A 1 -5.93 7.07 -16.12
C MET A 1 -5.54 7.49 -14.72
N PRO A 2 -6.24 6.99 -13.64
CA PRO A 2 -5.82 7.29 -12.28
C PRO A 2 -4.42 6.74 -11.99
N THR A 3 -3.64 7.49 -11.22
CA THR A 3 -2.31 7.09 -10.78
C THR A 3 -2.35 6.77 -9.29
N ILE A 4 -1.28 6.16 -8.77
CA ILE A 4 -1.14 5.92 -7.33
C ILE A 4 -1.21 7.25 -6.58
N GLY A 5 -0.56 8.30 -7.12
CA GLY A 5 -0.59 9.63 -6.51
C GLY A 5 -1.98 10.23 -6.46
N GLU A 6 -2.77 10.06 -7.53
CA GLU A 6 -4.16 10.51 -7.56
C GLU A 6 -5.02 9.74 -6.54
N PHE A 7 -4.82 8.45 -6.43
CA PHE A 7 -5.52 7.63 -5.43
C PHE A 7 -5.15 8.06 -4.01
N GLN A 8 -3.87 8.31 -3.75
CA GLN A 8 -3.40 8.79 -2.45
C GLN A 8 -4.05 10.14 -2.09
N LYS A 9 -4.16 11.06 -3.06
CA LYS A 9 -4.84 12.34 -2.85
C LYS A 9 -6.31 12.14 -2.54
N LEU A 10 -6.97 11.21 -3.21
CA LEU A 10 -8.36 10.88 -2.96
C LEU A 10 -8.56 10.37 -1.53
N MET A 11 -7.67 9.51 -1.07
CA MET A 11 -7.70 9.01 0.32
C MET A 11 -7.51 10.15 1.31
N LYS A 12 -6.64 11.11 0.99
CA LYS A 12 -6.44 12.29 1.82
C LYS A 12 -7.71 13.13 1.90
N MET A 13 -8.36 13.37 0.76
CA MET A 13 -9.60 14.13 0.72
C MET A 13 -10.72 13.47 1.53
N MET A 14 -10.80 12.15 1.49
CA MET A 14 -11.84 11.41 2.22
C MET A 14 -11.55 11.31 3.71
N TYR A 15 -10.31 11.04 4.09
CA TYR A 15 -10.02 10.48 5.42
C TYR A 15 -9.00 11.24 6.26
N ILE A 16 -8.34 12.29 5.74
CA ILE A 16 -7.26 12.94 6.50
C ILE A 16 -7.71 13.40 7.89
N HIS A 17 -8.95 13.89 8.01
CA HIS A 17 -9.48 14.34 9.29
C HIS A 17 -9.57 13.20 10.32
N ARG A 18 -9.87 11.99 9.85
CA ARG A 18 -9.90 10.80 10.71
C ARG A 18 -8.50 10.24 10.94
N ASP A 19 -7.68 10.25 9.89
CA ASP A 19 -6.31 9.74 9.97
C ASP A 19 -5.48 10.53 10.98
N VAL A 20 -5.58 11.86 10.95
CA VAL A 20 -4.85 12.73 11.89
C VAL A 20 -5.30 12.46 13.33
N GLU A 21 -6.60 12.32 13.55
CA GLU A 21 -7.14 12.04 14.87
C GLU A 21 -6.68 10.69 15.41
N ARG A 22 -6.64 9.66 14.54
CA ARG A 22 -6.20 8.32 14.91
C ARG A 22 -4.70 8.25 15.16
N GLY A 23 -3.90 8.96 14.35
CA GLY A 23 -2.45 8.99 14.42
C GLY A 23 -1.76 7.83 13.69
N PRO A 24 -0.46 7.94 13.41
CA PRO A 24 0.24 6.97 12.57
C PRO A 24 0.35 5.57 13.17
N HIS A 25 0.53 5.44 14.48
CA HIS A 25 0.69 4.12 15.11
C HIS A 25 -0.58 3.29 15.01
N ARG A 26 -1.73 3.87 15.34
CA ARG A 26 -3.02 3.17 15.24
C ARG A 26 -3.40 2.91 13.79
N THR A 27 -3.07 3.82 12.90
CA THR A 27 -3.30 3.64 11.47
C THR A 27 -2.48 2.46 10.94
N MET A 28 -1.23 2.31 11.41
CA MET A 28 -0.39 1.17 11.04
C MET A 28 -0.99 -0.16 11.54
N LEU A 29 -1.55 -0.17 12.74
CA LEU A 29 -2.22 -1.38 13.25
C LEU A 29 -3.41 -1.79 12.38
N TRP A 30 -4.18 -0.82 11.92
CA TRP A 30 -5.28 -1.10 10.99
C TRP A 30 -4.77 -1.62 9.65
N PHE A 31 -3.68 -1.03 9.15
CA PHE A 31 -3.06 -1.51 7.91
C PHE A 31 -2.65 -2.98 8.03
N VAL A 32 -1.98 -3.35 9.11
CA VAL A 32 -1.55 -4.75 9.34
C VAL A 32 -2.77 -5.67 9.43
N SER A 33 -3.84 -5.23 10.09
CA SER A 33 -5.09 -5.99 10.19
C SER A 33 -5.68 -6.26 8.79
N GLU A 34 -5.69 -5.26 7.92
CA GLU A 34 -6.21 -5.42 6.56
C GLU A 34 -5.35 -6.37 5.72
N VAL A 35 -4.03 -6.35 5.92
CA VAL A 35 -3.13 -7.32 5.29
C VAL A 35 -3.51 -8.74 5.72
N GLY A 36 -3.80 -8.94 7.00
CA GLY A 36 -4.25 -10.24 7.51
C GLY A 36 -5.56 -10.70 6.89
N GLU A 37 -6.51 -9.79 6.70
CA GLU A 37 -7.78 -10.10 6.06
C GLU A 37 -7.60 -10.47 4.58
N PHE A 38 -6.64 -9.85 3.91
CA PHE A 38 -6.29 -10.20 2.53
C PHE A 38 -5.72 -11.62 2.47
N VAL A 39 -4.83 -11.97 3.40
CA VAL A 39 -4.30 -13.34 3.51
C VAL A 39 -5.42 -14.34 3.73
N ASP A 40 -6.36 -14.05 4.63
CA ASP A 40 -7.50 -14.91 4.92
C ASP A 40 -8.38 -15.14 3.68
N ALA A 41 -8.62 -14.07 2.92
CA ALA A 41 -9.40 -14.17 1.67
C ALA A 41 -8.72 -15.12 0.67
N LEU A 42 -7.39 -15.07 0.57
CA LEU A 42 -6.62 -15.96 -0.29
C LEU A 42 -6.71 -17.41 0.18
N VAL A 43 -6.54 -17.65 1.48
CA VAL A 43 -6.63 -18.99 2.07
C VAL A 43 -8.01 -19.60 1.81
N LYS A 44 -9.05 -18.80 1.92
CA LYS A 44 -10.44 -19.26 1.67
C LYS A 44 -10.80 -19.31 0.19
N ASN A 45 -9.89 -18.88 -0.67
CA ASN A 45 -10.09 -18.85 -2.13
C ASN A 45 -11.36 -18.09 -2.52
N ASN A 46 -11.64 -16.98 -1.85
CA ASN A 46 -12.78 -16.12 -2.13
C ASN A 46 -12.35 -14.93 -2.98
N ARG A 47 -12.62 -14.98 -4.28
CA ARG A 47 -12.16 -13.97 -5.25
C ARG A 47 -12.67 -12.58 -4.94
N ALA A 48 -13.96 -12.45 -4.63
CA ALA A 48 -14.57 -11.16 -4.33
C ALA A 48 -13.92 -10.52 -3.10
N SER A 49 -13.65 -11.32 -2.06
CA SER A 49 -12.98 -10.84 -0.86
C SER A 49 -11.51 -10.47 -1.13
N MET A 50 -10.81 -11.23 -1.99
CA MET A 50 -9.44 -10.90 -2.38
C MET A 50 -9.36 -9.50 -3.00
N GLU A 51 -10.27 -9.19 -3.91
CA GLU A 51 -10.30 -7.90 -4.60
C GLU A 51 -10.62 -6.77 -3.63
N ASP A 52 -11.62 -6.99 -2.78
CA ASP A 52 -12.04 -6.00 -1.78
C ASP A 52 -10.91 -5.70 -0.79
N GLU A 53 -10.28 -6.75 -0.25
CA GLU A 53 -9.20 -6.59 0.73
C GLU A 53 -7.93 -6.01 0.12
N ALA A 54 -7.63 -6.32 -1.14
CA ALA A 54 -6.50 -5.70 -1.83
C ALA A 54 -6.70 -4.18 -1.94
N ALA A 55 -7.92 -3.74 -2.24
CA ALA A 55 -8.24 -2.32 -2.29
C ALA A 55 -8.08 -1.67 -0.93
N ASP A 56 -8.52 -2.34 0.14
CA ASP A 56 -8.39 -1.83 1.51
C ASP A 56 -6.92 -1.72 1.92
N VAL A 57 -6.10 -2.70 1.59
CA VAL A 57 -4.65 -2.66 1.87
C VAL A 57 -4.01 -1.43 1.23
N LEU A 58 -4.32 -1.16 -0.03
CA LEU A 58 -3.79 0.02 -0.72
C LEU A 58 -4.29 1.31 -0.06
N ALA A 59 -5.57 1.36 0.28
CA ALA A 59 -6.17 2.55 0.90
C ALA A 59 -5.51 2.86 2.24
N TRP A 60 -5.30 1.86 3.09
CA TRP A 60 -4.64 2.06 4.39
C TRP A 60 -3.18 2.45 4.23
N LEU A 61 -2.47 1.87 3.24
CA LEU A 61 -1.10 2.28 2.93
C LEU A 61 -1.04 3.76 2.54
N CYS A 62 -1.98 4.21 1.71
CA CYS A 62 -2.07 5.61 1.33
C CYS A 62 -2.36 6.51 2.54
N SER A 63 -3.22 6.08 3.45
CA SER A 63 -3.51 6.82 4.68
C SER A 63 -2.27 7.00 5.54
N ILE A 64 -1.48 5.95 5.76
CA ILE A 64 -0.26 6.07 6.54
C ILE A 64 0.76 6.98 5.85
N CYS A 65 0.89 6.87 4.53
CA CYS A 65 1.78 7.73 3.76
C CYS A 65 1.36 9.20 3.83
N ASN A 66 0.05 9.46 3.81
CA ASN A 66 -0.46 10.82 3.99
C ASN A 66 -0.08 11.40 5.35
N LEU A 67 -0.16 10.60 6.41
CA LEU A 67 0.22 11.03 7.75
C LEU A 67 1.73 11.30 7.87
N LEU A 68 2.53 10.51 7.17
CA LEU A 68 4.00 10.62 7.19
C LEU A 68 4.53 11.62 6.15
N GLU A 69 3.64 12.22 5.37
CA GLU A 69 4.00 13.13 4.28
C GLU A 69 4.94 12.46 3.28
N VAL A 70 4.67 11.19 2.95
CA VAL A 70 5.40 10.44 1.94
C VAL A 70 4.57 10.39 0.67
N ASP A 71 5.15 10.82 -0.44
CA ASP A 71 4.55 10.68 -1.77
C ASP A 71 4.82 9.26 -2.26
N LEU A 72 3.82 8.38 -2.13
CA LEU A 72 3.97 6.95 -2.38
C LEU A 72 4.36 6.66 -3.82
N GLU A 73 3.73 7.32 -4.80
CA GLU A 73 4.05 7.11 -6.21
C GLU A 73 5.50 7.46 -6.50
N GLN A 74 5.95 8.62 -6.01
CA GLN A 74 7.30 9.10 -6.26
C GLN A 74 8.35 8.17 -5.66
N VAL A 75 8.18 7.75 -4.41
CA VAL A 75 9.16 6.87 -3.76
C VAL A 75 9.18 5.48 -4.38
N ALA A 76 8.02 4.97 -4.81
CA ALA A 76 7.93 3.67 -5.45
C ALA A 76 8.63 3.67 -6.82
N ILE A 77 8.35 4.66 -7.65
CA ILE A 77 8.96 4.79 -8.98
C ILE A 77 10.47 5.02 -8.87
N ARG A 78 10.88 5.85 -7.91
CA ARG A 78 12.31 6.13 -7.70
C ARG A 78 13.08 4.86 -7.33
N LYS A 79 12.48 4.00 -6.51
CA LYS A 79 13.13 2.78 -6.03
C LYS A 79 13.08 1.64 -7.04
N TYR A 80 11.95 1.50 -7.77
CA TYR A 80 11.64 0.29 -8.53
C TYR A 80 11.50 0.52 -10.03
N GLN A 81 12.50 1.10 -10.70
CA GLN A 81 12.58 1.10 -12.16
C GLN A 81 13.22 -0.19 -12.66
N LYS A 82 14.03 -0.81 -11.83
CA LYS A 82 14.68 -2.11 -12.03
C LYS A 82 14.95 -2.67 -10.63
N CYS A 83 15.45 -3.89 -10.53
CA CYS A 83 15.75 -4.46 -9.22
C CYS A 83 16.72 -3.55 -8.46
N PRO A 84 16.35 -3.07 -7.25
CA PRO A 84 17.22 -2.16 -6.49
C PRO A 84 18.49 -2.83 -5.97
N LEU A 85 18.52 -4.16 -5.90
CA LEU A 85 19.67 -4.90 -5.41
C LEU A 85 20.69 -5.22 -6.51
N CYS A 86 20.24 -5.86 -7.60
CA CYS A 86 21.14 -6.28 -8.70
C CYS A 86 21.12 -5.34 -9.89
N LYS A 87 20.25 -4.32 -9.90
CA LYS A 87 20.14 -3.31 -10.95
C LYS A 87 19.74 -3.88 -12.31
N SER A 88 19.13 -5.05 -12.34
CA SER A 88 18.68 -5.72 -13.57
C SER A 88 17.17 -5.73 -13.71
N LEU A 89 16.70 -5.78 -14.95
CA LEU A 89 15.30 -5.97 -15.30
C LEU A 89 15.27 -7.04 -16.42
N PRO A 90 14.78 -8.27 -16.17
CA PRO A 90 14.29 -8.79 -14.89
C PRO A 90 15.39 -8.98 -13.85
N CYS A 91 14.98 -9.16 -12.61
CA CYS A 91 15.90 -9.39 -11.50
C CYS A 91 16.75 -10.62 -11.73
N ARG A 92 18.06 -10.51 -11.42
CA ARG A 92 19.05 -11.60 -11.53
C ARG A 92 19.72 -11.89 -10.19
N CYS A 93 19.06 -11.53 -9.09
CA CYS A 93 19.59 -11.84 -7.77
C CYS A 93 19.72 -13.35 -7.59
N ALA A 94 20.77 -13.77 -6.88
CA ALA A 94 21.01 -15.19 -6.62
C ALA A 94 19.99 -15.78 -5.63
N ARG A 95 19.31 -14.92 -4.86
CA ARG A 95 18.30 -15.32 -3.86
C ARG A 95 17.02 -14.57 -4.11
N GLU A 96 15.92 -15.18 -3.68
CA GLU A 96 14.62 -14.50 -3.65
C GLU A 96 14.67 -13.30 -2.70
N PRO A 97 13.92 -12.26 -3.02
CA PRO A 97 13.81 -11.10 -2.15
C PRO A 97 13.14 -11.44 -0.82
#